data_5b53caf3d462bf42a990be85d1304c24
#
_entry.id   5b53caf3d462bf42a990be85d1304c24
#
_cell.length_a   1.000
_cell.length_b   1.000
_cell.length_c   1.000
_cell.angle_alpha   90.00
_cell.angle_beta   90.00
_cell.angle_gamma   90.00
#
_symmetry.space_group_name_H-M   'P 1'
#
loop_
_entity.id
_entity.type
_entity.pdbx_description
1 polymer ?
#
loop_
_entity_poly.entity_id
_entity_poly.type
_entity_poly.pdbx_seq_one_letter_code
_entity_poly.pdbx_strand_id
1 'polypeptide(L)'
;MKKILYFFAIFIVILAIAQSFNLFPKIRLEKYVNIPRPSIDLPQGNLDLSNNESIITKIIENSVPSVVTIGINKTTTTADSIQINPFDTLNPFKKIPGQKKEIHQNIGSGFIISADGLIITNKHVVGDIEATYTVLSSNKKKYEVINILRDPLNDLAILKISARNLNPLELGDSSKLKLGQTVIAIGTPLGEFTNTVTSGIVSGLGRGITAGSPFESYVEKLDNVIQTDAAISPGNSGGPLLNSKGLVIGINTAIASGGQNIGFAIPSNVVAELVLNFKQRGSTFERPFLGVRYSLIDQETAKSNNIKQGAYVVNIIADSPADIAGIVKEDIIISIDGQKISDENEGTLANIILNKKIGQK
;
A
#
# COMPACT_ATOMS: atom_id res chain seq x y z
N MET A 1 32.04 -16.27 -35.86
CA MET A 1 32.07 -15.87 -34.46
C MET A 1 32.70 -16.94 -33.52
N LYS A 2 32.30 -18.22 -33.54
CA LYS A 2 32.86 -19.27 -32.65
C LYS A 2 34.38 -19.44 -32.76
N LYS A 3 34.97 -19.36 -33.96
CA LYS A 3 36.43 -19.50 -34.16
C LYS A 3 37.23 -18.35 -33.55
N ILE A 4 36.70 -17.14 -33.53
CA ILE A 4 37.34 -15.95 -32.94
C ILE A 4 37.34 -16.07 -31.38
N LEU A 5 36.28 -16.62 -30.80
CA LEU A 5 36.20 -16.87 -29.38
C LEU A 5 37.24 -17.91 -28.91
N TYR A 6 37.46 -18.97 -29.71
CA TYR A 6 38.48 -19.96 -29.42
C TYR A 6 39.89 -19.37 -29.47
N PHE A 7 40.19 -18.54 -30.47
CA PHE A 7 41.47 -17.84 -30.52
C PHE A 7 41.70 -16.92 -29.35
N PHE A 8 40.66 -16.21 -28.91
CA PHE A 8 40.75 -15.33 -27.75
C PHE A 8 40.95 -16.10 -26.43
N ALA A 9 40.27 -17.23 -26.26
CA ALA A 9 40.45 -18.11 -25.12
C ALA A 9 41.84 -18.70 -25.04
N ILE A 10 42.39 -19.20 -26.19
CA ILE A 10 43.76 -19.73 -26.27
C ILE A 10 44.77 -18.61 -25.98
N PHE A 11 44.56 -17.40 -26.49
CA PHE A 11 45.45 -16.26 -26.23
C PHE A 11 45.50 -15.88 -24.75
N ILE A 12 44.35 -15.91 -24.03
CA ILE A 12 44.29 -15.67 -22.59
C ILE A 12 45.02 -16.74 -21.81
N VAL A 13 44.87 -18.01 -22.22
CA VAL A 13 45.59 -19.13 -21.57
C VAL A 13 47.11 -19.01 -21.78
N ILE A 14 47.56 -18.65 -22.99
CA ILE A 14 48.98 -18.43 -23.28
C ILE A 14 49.52 -17.26 -22.47
N LEU A 15 48.76 -16.16 -22.32
CA LEU A 15 49.16 -15.05 -21.48
C LEU A 15 49.27 -15.43 -20.00
N ALA A 16 48.33 -16.24 -19.49
CA ALA A 16 48.35 -16.71 -18.12
C ALA A 16 49.56 -17.64 -17.85
N ILE A 17 49.87 -18.51 -18.80
CA ILE A 17 51.08 -19.39 -18.74
C ILE A 17 52.35 -18.55 -18.80
N ALA A 18 52.47 -17.60 -19.70
CA ALA A 18 53.61 -16.71 -19.82
C ALA A 18 53.84 -15.86 -18.57
N GLN A 19 52.75 -15.48 -17.88
CA GLN A 19 52.79 -14.74 -16.62
C GLN A 19 53.26 -15.62 -15.44
N SER A 20 52.92 -16.93 -15.43
CA SER A 20 53.39 -17.89 -14.41
C SER A 20 54.86 -18.19 -14.52
N PHE A 21 55.45 -18.04 -15.70
CA PHE A 21 56.89 -18.22 -15.95
C PHE A 21 57.70 -16.92 -15.87
N ASN A 22 57.13 -15.80 -15.40
CA ASN A 22 57.77 -14.46 -15.34
C ASN A 22 58.44 -14.02 -16.66
N LEU A 23 57.89 -14.45 -17.80
CA LEU A 23 58.41 -14.12 -19.13
C LEU A 23 58.12 -12.67 -19.56
N PHE A 24 57.23 -11.99 -18.85
CA PHE A 24 56.95 -10.56 -19.07
C PHE A 24 57.28 -9.75 -17.82
N PRO A 25 57.90 -8.54 -17.99
CA PRO A 25 58.09 -7.64 -16.87
C PRO A 25 56.72 -7.25 -16.30
N LYS A 26 56.58 -7.26 -14.98
CA LYS A 26 55.36 -6.81 -14.29
C LYS A 26 55.08 -5.39 -14.67
N ILE A 27 54.14 -5.18 -15.59
CA ILE A 27 53.64 -3.83 -15.97
C ILE A 27 52.87 -3.32 -14.76
N ARG A 28 53.49 -2.46 -13.95
CA ARG A 28 52.78 -1.69 -12.92
C ARG A 28 52.09 -0.54 -13.61
N LEU A 29 50.82 -0.70 -13.96
CA LEU A 29 49.98 0.32 -14.55
C LEU A 29 49.88 1.58 -13.68
N GLU A 30 50.11 1.46 -12.38
CA GLU A 30 50.13 2.57 -11.42
C GLU A 30 51.14 3.67 -11.79
N LYS A 31 52.16 3.37 -12.59
CA LYS A 31 53.19 4.35 -12.97
C LYS A 31 52.80 5.23 -14.14
N TYR A 32 51.72 4.87 -14.88
CA TYR A 32 51.29 5.56 -16.11
C TYR A 32 49.93 6.22 -16.03
N VAL A 33 49.18 5.98 -14.95
CA VAL A 33 47.86 6.55 -14.75
C VAL A 33 47.88 7.38 -13.46
N ASN A 34 48.29 8.63 -13.60
CA ASN A 34 48.15 9.59 -12.53
C ASN A 34 46.69 10.14 -12.58
N ILE A 35 45.74 9.37 -12.04
CA ILE A 35 44.39 9.84 -11.84
C ILE A 35 44.44 10.72 -10.60
N PRO A 36 44.25 12.06 -10.73
CA PRO A 36 44.08 12.88 -9.56
C PRO A 36 42.85 12.40 -8.82
N ARG A 37 43.04 11.76 -7.69
CA ARG A 37 41.93 11.46 -6.79
C ARG A 37 41.45 12.79 -6.25
N PRO A 38 40.22 13.25 -6.55
CA PRO A 38 39.70 14.39 -5.83
C PRO A 38 39.73 14.00 -4.35
N SER A 39 40.50 14.73 -3.55
CA SER A 39 40.40 14.67 -2.10
C SER A 39 39.04 15.30 -1.75
N ILE A 40 38.01 14.47 -1.71
CA ILE A 40 36.77 14.84 -1.06
C ILE A 40 37.13 14.78 0.43
N ASP A 41 37.37 15.96 1.02
CA ASP A 41 37.38 16.12 2.46
C ASP A 41 35.95 15.80 2.96
N LEU A 42 35.68 14.50 3.13
CA LEU A 42 34.55 14.10 3.92
C LEU A 42 34.85 14.54 5.36
N PRO A 43 33.93 15.31 5.99
CA PRO A 43 34.11 15.64 7.39
C PRO A 43 34.31 14.28 8.11
N GLN A 44 35.44 14.11 8.76
CA GLN A 44 35.72 12.99 9.66
C GLN A 44 34.88 13.18 10.93
N GLY A 45 33.53 13.22 10.78
CA GLY A 45 32.65 12.86 11.84
C GLY A 45 32.73 11.34 11.96
N ASN A 46 33.10 10.83 13.10
CA ASN A 46 32.89 9.43 13.44
C ASN A 46 31.41 9.14 13.20
N LEU A 47 31.08 8.59 12.02
CA LEU A 47 29.79 7.96 11.78
C LEU A 47 29.80 6.74 12.68
N ASP A 48 29.24 6.89 13.86
CA ASP A 48 29.10 5.83 14.85
C ASP A 48 28.02 4.90 14.33
N LEU A 49 28.39 4.02 13.36
CA LEU A 49 27.50 3.07 12.71
C LEU A 49 26.86 2.12 13.73
N SER A 50 27.56 1.88 14.85
CA SER A 50 27.04 1.08 15.97
C SER A 50 25.85 1.74 16.67
N ASN A 51 25.80 3.08 16.70
CA ASN A 51 24.66 3.82 17.23
C ASN A 51 23.42 3.74 16.34
N ASN A 52 23.58 3.75 15.03
CA ASN A 52 22.43 3.68 14.10
C ASN A 52 21.75 2.30 14.14
N GLU A 53 22.53 1.22 14.17
CA GLU A 53 22.01 -0.15 14.29
C GLU A 53 21.26 -0.33 15.62
N SER A 54 21.82 0.16 16.73
CA SER A 54 21.18 0.09 18.05
C SER A 54 19.89 0.92 18.12
N ILE A 55 19.83 2.07 17.44
CA ILE A 55 18.62 2.92 17.38
C ILE A 55 17.50 2.22 16.61
N ILE A 56 17.78 1.66 15.43
CA ILE A 56 16.80 0.95 14.61
C ILE A 56 16.24 -0.25 15.38
N THR A 57 17.10 -1.07 16.00
CA THR A 57 16.69 -2.23 16.79
C THR A 57 15.79 -1.80 17.95
N LYS A 58 16.14 -0.75 18.66
CA LYS A 58 15.33 -0.23 19.78
C LYS A 58 13.96 0.31 19.32
N ILE A 59 13.90 0.97 18.17
CA ILE A 59 12.62 1.40 17.59
C ILE A 59 11.74 0.20 17.30
N ILE A 60 12.31 -0.85 16.67
CA ILE A 60 11.58 -2.07 16.36
C ILE A 60 11.06 -2.75 17.63
N GLU A 61 11.91 -2.94 18.63
CA GLU A 61 11.55 -3.55 19.92
C GLU A 61 10.38 -2.81 20.59
N ASN A 62 10.38 -1.48 20.56
CA ASN A 62 9.33 -0.66 21.13
C ASN A 62 8.03 -0.66 20.31
N SER A 63 8.13 -0.80 18.98
CA SER A 63 6.99 -0.65 18.07
C SER A 63 6.27 -1.97 17.79
N VAL A 64 7.00 -3.08 17.72
CA VAL A 64 6.45 -4.42 17.42
C VAL A 64 5.29 -4.82 18.34
N PRO A 65 5.30 -4.54 19.66
CA PRO A 65 4.16 -4.86 20.52
C PRO A 65 2.84 -4.19 20.11
N SER A 66 2.92 -3.10 19.36
CA SER A 66 1.78 -2.32 18.90
C SER A 66 1.31 -2.68 17.49
N VAL A 67 2.07 -3.52 16.77
CA VAL A 67 1.68 -4.03 15.45
C VAL A 67 0.89 -5.32 15.62
N VAL A 68 -0.19 -5.44 14.85
CA VAL A 68 -1.14 -6.54 14.97
C VAL A 68 -1.37 -7.21 13.61
N THR A 69 -1.73 -8.49 13.65
CA THR A 69 -2.19 -9.23 12.47
C THR A 69 -3.71 -9.17 12.40
N ILE A 70 -4.24 -8.97 11.20
CA ILE A 70 -5.68 -8.97 10.93
C ILE A 70 -6.03 -10.28 10.24
N GLY A 71 -6.98 -11.01 10.82
CA GLY A 71 -7.53 -12.25 10.28
C GLY A 71 -8.98 -12.06 9.83
N ILE A 72 -9.33 -12.76 8.75
CA ILE A 72 -10.69 -12.87 8.24
C ILE A 72 -11.29 -14.22 8.61
N ASN A 73 -12.57 -14.21 9.00
CA ASN A 73 -13.37 -15.41 9.18
C ASN A 73 -14.59 -15.27 8.28
N LYS A 74 -14.72 -16.18 7.33
CA LYS A 74 -15.82 -16.20 6.36
C LYS A 74 -16.27 -17.62 6.08
N THR A 75 -17.58 -17.84 6.00
CA THR A 75 -18.15 -19.08 5.52
C THR A 75 -18.47 -18.94 4.03
N THR A 76 -17.82 -19.74 3.20
CA THR A 76 -18.12 -19.81 1.76
C THR A 76 -18.80 -21.14 1.44
N THR A 77 -19.71 -21.11 0.48
CA THR A 77 -20.27 -22.36 -0.08
C THR A 77 -19.54 -22.63 -1.40
N THR A 78 -18.88 -23.80 -1.50
CA THR A 78 -18.25 -24.20 -2.76
C THR A 78 -19.33 -24.37 -3.83
N ALA A 79 -18.99 -24.10 -5.10
CA ALA A 79 -19.92 -24.34 -6.19
C ALA A 79 -20.30 -25.83 -6.26
N ASP A 80 -21.52 -26.08 -6.70
CA ASP A 80 -21.94 -27.44 -7.00
C ASP A 80 -20.98 -28.07 -8.02
N SER A 81 -20.52 -29.27 -7.76
CA SER A 81 -19.67 -30.02 -8.68
C SER A 81 -20.44 -31.17 -9.33
N ILE A 82 -20.07 -31.53 -10.55
CA ILE A 82 -20.63 -32.69 -11.25
C ILE A 82 -19.60 -33.81 -11.19
N GLN A 83 -19.93 -34.87 -10.49
CA GLN A 83 -19.11 -36.08 -10.52
C GLN A 83 -19.59 -36.99 -11.68
N ILE A 84 -18.67 -37.34 -12.57
CA ILE A 84 -18.93 -38.24 -13.67
C ILE A 84 -18.58 -39.67 -13.22
N ASN A 85 -19.58 -40.56 -13.21
CA ASN A 85 -19.35 -41.99 -13.02
C ASN A 85 -19.55 -42.71 -14.35
N PRO A 86 -18.48 -43.08 -15.08
CA PRO A 86 -18.59 -43.71 -16.41
C PRO A 86 -19.18 -45.11 -16.37
N PHE A 87 -19.31 -45.69 -15.19
CA PHE A 87 -19.90 -47.06 -15.02
C PHE A 87 -21.40 -47.04 -14.70
N ASP A 88 -21.96 -45.85 -14.40
CA ASP A 88 -23.42 -45.71 -14.22
C ASP A 88 -24.03 -45.17 -15.52
N THR A 89 -24.50 -46.13 -16.36
CA THR A 89 -25.03 -45.79 -17.67
C THR A 89 -26.41 -45.12 -17.62
N LEU A 90 -27.12 -45.20 -16.49
CA LEU A 90 -28.43 -44.56 -16.32
C LEU A 90 -28.34 -43.14 -15.78
N ASN A 91 -27.37 -42.87 -14.89
CA ASN A 91 -27.15 -41.54 -14.29
C ASN A 91 -25.65 -41.22 -14.20
N PRO A 92 -24.97 -41.02 -15.34
CA PRO A 92 -23.52 -40.78 -15.37
C PRO A 92 -23.10 -39.47 -14.73
N PHE A 93 -24.01 -38.52 -14.53
CA PHE A 93 -23.76 -37.21 -13.95
C PHE A 93 -24.44 -37.08 -12.60
N LYS A 94 -23.68 -37.16 -11.52
CA LYS A 94 -24.18 -36.93 -10.17
C LYS A 94 -23.82 -35.54 -9.72
N LYS A 95 -24.82 -34.69 -9.47
CA LYS A 95 -24.63 -33.37 -8.88
C LYS A 95 -24.30 -33.52 -7.40
N ILE A 96 -23.12 -33.04 -7.00
CA ILE A 96 -22.72 -32.97 -5.60
C ILE A 96 -22.96 -31.53 -5.16
N PRO A 97 -23.84 -31.28 -4.18
CA PRO A 97 -24.07 -29.95 -3.65
C PRO A 97 -22.79 -29.37 -3.07
N GLY A 98 -22.61 -28.08 -3.24
CA GLY A 98 -21.52 -27.36 -2.65
C GLY A 98 -21.50 -27.48 -1.12
N GLN A 99 -20.33 -27.66 -0.56
CA GLN A 99 -20.14 -27.75 0.89
C GLN A 99 -19.82 -26.37 1.47
N LYS A 100 -20.34 -26.09 2.67
CA LYS A 100 -19.93 -24.94 3.44
C LYS A 100 -18.50 -25.15 3.93
N LYS A 101 -17.62 -24.19 3.61
CA LYS A 101 -16.23 -24.17 4.05
C LYS A 101 -16.01 -22.90 4.86
N GLU A 102 -15.53 -23.05 6.07
CA GLU A 102 -15.06 -21.94 6.88
C GLU A 102 -13.63 -21.59 6.48
N ILE A 103 -13.39 -20.32 6.23
CA ILE A 103 -12.09 -19.75 5.92
C ILE A 103 -11.64 -18.94 7.13
N HIS A 104 -10.50 -19.32 7.69
CA HIS A 104 -9.79 -18.56 8.71
C HIS A 104 -8.39 -18.27 8.20
N GLN A 105 -8.13 -17.03 7.83
CA GLN A 105 -6.88 -16.65 7.21
C GLN A 105 -6.41 -15.30 7.74
N ASN A 106 -5.11 -15.17 7.97
CA ASN A 106 -4.50 -13.88 8.21
C ASN A 106 -4.29 -13.18 6.85
N ILE A 107 -4.72 -11.93 6.77
CA ILE A 107 -4.85 -11.22 5.48
C ILE A 107 -4.09 -9.90 5.44
N GLY A 108 -3.64 -9.39 6.56
CA GLY A 108 -2.89 -8.13 6.61
C GLY A 108 -2.44 -7.74 8.00
N SER A 109 -1.92 -6.55 8.08
CA SER A 109 -1.42 -5.94 9.32
C SER A 109 -2.26 -4.75 9.73
N GLY A 110 -2.08 -4.34 10.97
CA GLY A 110 -2.57 -3.09 11.52
C GLY A 110 -1.67 -2.62 12.65
N PHE A 111 -1.96 -1.47 13.21
CA PHE A 111 -1.27 -0.99 14.41
C PHE A 111 -2.22 -0.24 15.36
N ILE A 112 -1.91 -0.33 16.62
CA ILE A 112 -2.70 0.25 17.73
C ILE A 112 -2.40 1.75 17.80
N ILE A 113 -3.45 2.58 17.84
CA ILE A 113 -3.36 4.05 17.97
C ILE A 113 -3.99 4.58 19.26
N SER A 114 -4.65 3.72 20.03
CA SER A 114 -5.20 4.10 21.34
C SER A 114 -5.17 2.95 22.33
N ALA A 115 -4.99 3.26 23.61
CA ALA A 115 -4.91 2.28 24.67
C ALA A 115 -6.23 1.51 24.88
N ASP A 116 -7.35 2.02 24.39
CA ASP A 116 -8.69 1.44 24.48
C ASP A 116 -9.09 0.59 23.27
N GLY A 117 -8.14 0.33 22.33
CA GLY A 117 -8.32 -0.63 21.26
C GLY A 117 -8.78 -0.07 19.90
N LEU A 118 -8.36 1.15 19.53
CA LEU A 118 -8.44 1.60 18.16
C LEU A 118 -7.20 1.15 17.38
N ILE A 119 -7.43 0.60 16.20
CA ILE A 119 -6.41 0.04 15.33
C ILE A 119 -6.60 0.64 13.94
N ILE A 120 -5.50 1.03 13.30
CA ILE A 120 -5.46 1.46 11.90
C ILE A 120 -5.01 0.31 11.04
N THR A 121 -5.63 0.21 9.84
CA THR A 121 -5.25 -0.70 8.76
C THR A 121 -5.68 -0.11 7.42
N ASN A 122 -5.39 -0.82 6.33
CA ASN A 122 -5.96 -0.48 5.02
C ASN A 122 -7.42 -0.95 4.89
N LYS A 123 -8.20 -0.22 4.09
CA LYS A 123 -9.59 -0.58 3.78
C LYS A 123 -9.68 -1.91 3.04
N HIS A 124 -8.80 -2.15 2.06
CA HIS A 124 -8.78 -3.39 1.30
C HIS A 124 -8.54 -4.62 2.19
N VAL A 125 -7.78 -4.51 3.29
CA VAL A 125 -7.56 -5.62 4.25
C VAL A 125 -8.89 -6.05 4.90
N VAL A 126 -9.81 -5.13 5.11
CA VAL A 126 -11.13 -5.38 5.73
C VAL A 126 -12.28 -5.06 4.77
N GLY A 127 -12.06 -5.25 3.47
CA GLY A 127 -13.01 -4.85 2.42
C GLY A 127 -14.29 -5.69 2.36
N ASP A 128 -14.23 -6.97 2.76
CA ASP A 128 -15.40 -7.86 2.73
C ASP A 128 -16.38 -7.50 3.86
N ILE A 129 -17.56 -7.00 3.48
CA ILE A 129 -18.58 -6.57 4.44
C ILE A 129 -19.37 -7.73 5.07
N GLU A 130 -19.32 -8.93 4.46
CA GLU A 130 -20.01 -10.12 4.95
C GLU A 130 -19.14 -10.95 5.90
N ALA A 131 -17.84 -10.65 5.94
CA ALA A 131 -16.89 -11.36 6.79
C ALA A 131 -16.84 -10.77 8.20
N THR A 132 -16.43 -11.60 9.16
CA THR A 132 -16.02 -11.15 10.48
C THR A 132 -14.49 -11.10 10.56
N TYR A 133 -13.97 -10.20 11.37
CA TYR A 133 -12.55 -9.98 11.49
C TYR A 133 -12.05 -10.19 12.91
N THR A 134 -10.81 -10.62 13.00
CA THR A 134 -10.11 -10.81 14.26
C THR A 134 -8.76 -10.12 14.23
N VAL A 135 -8.30 -9.67 15.38
CA VAL A 135 -7.00 -9.06 15.59
C VAL A 135 -6.17 -9.98 16.47
N LEU A 136 -5.00 -10.36 15.99
CA LEU A 136 -4.02 -11.11 16.76
C LEU A 136 -2.87 -10.16 17.14
N SER A 137 -2.68 -9.94 18.42
CA SER A 137 -1.58 -9.12 18.95
C SER A 137 -0.26 -9.89 18.98
N SER A 138 0.86 -9.18 19.15
CA SER A 138 2.21 -9.74 19.23
C SER A 138 2.37 -10.81 20.31
N ASN A 139 1.63 -10.70 21.41
CA ASN A 139 1.59 -11.69 22.50
C ASN A 139 0.62 -12.87 22.22
N LYS A 140 0.17 -13.04 20.96
CA LYS A 140 -0.75 -14.08 20.48
C LYS A 140 -2.16 -14.03 21.07
N LYS A 141 -2.53 -12.92 21.73
CA LYS A 141 -3.90 -12.73 22.19
C LYS A 141 -4.79 -12.35 21.01
N LYS A 142 -5.91 -13.06 20.87
CA LYS A 142 -6.90 -12.86 19.81
C LYS A 142 -8.04 -11.99 20.36
N TYR A 143 -8.46 -11.01 19.58
CA TYR A 143 -9.59 -10.13 19.83
C TYR A 143 -10.53 -10.14 18.64
N GLU A 144 -11.83 -10.09 18.93
CA GLU A 144 -12.83 -9.87 17.91
C GLU A 144 -12.94 -8.38 17.58
N VAL A 145 -13.12 -8.07 16.30
CA VAL A 145 -13.38 -6.71 15.85
C VAL A 145 -14.86 -6.43 16.03
N ILE A 146 -15.19 -5.44 16.87
CA ILE A 146 -16.57 -5.06 17.21
C ILE A 146 -17.13 -3.98 16.28
N ASN A 147 -16.27 -3.14 15.71
CA ASN A 147 -16.69 -2.11 14.77
C ASN A 147 -15.59 -1.85 13.75
N ILE A 148 -15.98 -1.56 12.52
CA ILE A 148 -15.09 -1.24 11.40
C ILE A 148 -15.61 0.02 10.72
N LEU A 149 -14.78 1.04 10.72
CA LEU A 149 -14.99 2.24 9.94
C LEU A 149 -14.08 2.20 8.72
N ARG A 150 -14.64 2.16 7.52
CA ARG A 150 -13.89 2.14 6.24
C ARG A 150 -13.91 3.52 5.61
N ASP A 151 -12.74 4.12 5.36
CA ASP A 151 -12.66 5.36 4.59
C ASP A 151 -12.94 5.06 3.11
N PRO A 152 -13.94 5.69 2.49
CA PRO A 152 -14.27 5.41 1.10
C PRO A 152 -13.19 5.86 0.10
N LEU A 153 -12.29 6.77 0.48
CA LEU A 153 -11.40 7.48 -0.44
C LEU A 153 -9.92 7.11 -0.32
N ASN A 154 -9.45 6.82 0.90
CA ASN A 154 -8.01 6.80 1.17
C ASN A 154 -7.46 5.41 1.47
N ASP A 155 -8.15 4.34 1.13
CA ASP A 155 -7.76 2.97 1.46
C ASP A 155 -7.38 2.79 2.95
N LEU A 156 -8.10 3.44 3.85
CA LEU A 156 -7.89 3.36 5.30
C LEU A 156 -9.12 2.77 6.00
N ALA A 157 -8.88 2.10 7.11
CA ALA A 157 -9.92 1.66 8.03
C ALA A 157 -9.49 1.81 9.48
N ILE A 158 -10.47 2.12 10.35
CA ILE A 158 -10.33 2.05 11.81
C ILE A 158 -11.08 0.81 12.29
N LEU A 159 -10.39 -0.03 13.05
CA LEU A 159 -11.00 -1.15 13.76
C LEU A 159 -11.10 -0.82 15.24
N LYS A 160 -12.19 -1.24 15.85
CA LYS A 160 -12.38 -1.19 17.31
C LYS A 160 -12.41 -2.60 17.87
N ILE A 161 -11.58 -2.86 18.87
CA ILE A 161 -11.58 -4.10 19.65
C ILE A 161 -11.88 -3.79 21.13
N SER A 162 -12.38 -4.79 21.86
CA SER A 162 -12.59 -4.68 23.32
C SER A 162 -11.27 -4.99 24.04
N ALA A 163 -10.45 -3.99 24.24
CA ALA A 163 -9.18 -4.10 24.95
C ALA A 163 -8.91 -2.85 25.77
N ARG A 164 -8.02 -2.97 26.76
CA ARG A 164 -7.55 -1.86 27.61
C ARG A 164 -6.05 -2.00 27.83
N ASN A 165 -5.42 -0.88 28.14
CA ASN A 165 -3.98 -0.81 28.46
C ASN A 165 -3.09 -1.33 27.33
N LEU A 166 -3.50 -1.09 26.07
CA LEU A 166 -2.67 -1.35 24.91
C LEU A 166 -1.61 -0.24 24.76
N ASN A 167 -0.48 -0.57 24.14
CA ASN A 167 0.57 0.39 23.82
C ASN A 167 0.28 1.01 22.44
N PRO A 168 -0.15 2.28 22.33
CA PRO A 168 -0.38 2.92 21.05
C PRO A 168 0.94 3.40 20.41
N LEU A 169 1.02 3.39 19.08
CA LEU A 169 2.02 4.14 18.34
C LEU A 169 1.59 5.60 18.18
N GLU A 170 2.57 6.49 18.21
CA GLU A 170 2.35 7.90 17.98
C GLU A 170 2.44 8.25 16.49
N LEU A 171 1.53 9.11 16.01
CA LEU A 171 1.56 9.63 14.65
C LEU A 171 2.56 10.78 14.56
N GLY A 172 3.45 10.71 13.58
CA GLY A 172 4.33 11.80 13.19
C GLY A 172 3.68 12.72 12.16
N ASP A 173 4.32 13.84 11.86
CA ASP A 173 3.87 14.81 10.86
C ASP A 173 4.47 14.48 9.50
N SER A 174 3.67 13.90 8.62
CA SER A 174 4.09 13.51 7.27
C SER A 174 4.29 14.70 6.32
N SER A 175 3.82 15.91 6.66
CA SER A 175 4.07 17.10 5.84
C SER A 175 5.52 17.59 5.90
N LYS A 176 6.29 17.15 6.90
CA LYS A 176 7.69 17.53 7.12
C LYS A 176 8.71 16.53 6.58
N LEU A 177 8.24 15.51 5.87
CA LEU A 177 9.11 14.49 5.29
C LEU A 177 10.05 15.08 4.23
N LYS A 178 11.25 14.50 4.16
CA LYS A 178 12.27 14.85 3.16
C LYS A 178 12.75 13.60 2.47
N LEU A 179 13.10 13.72 1.18
CA LEU A 179 13.73 12.64 0.43
C LEU A 179 15.02 12.19 1.12
N GLY A 180 15.27 10.89 1.12
CA GLY A 180 16.44 10.29 1.76
C GLY A 180 16.31 10.05 3.27
N GLN A 181 15.21 10.43 3.92
CA GLN A 181 14.96 10.09 5.32
C GLN A 181 14.78 8.59 5.49
N THR A 182 15.44 7.98 6.48
CA THR A 182 15.30 6.57 6.83
C THR A 182 13.87 6.26 7.28
N VAL A 183 13.35 5.16 6.78
CA VAL A 183 12.04 4.62 7.15
C VAL A 183 12.14 3.14 7.50
N ILE A 184 11.24 2.68 8.37
CA ILE A 184 11.12 1.30 8.82
C ILE A 184 9.66 0.88 8.63
N ALA A 185 9.43 -0.10 7.76
CA ALA A 185 8.12 -0.70 7.57
C ALA A 185 8.00 -1.96 8.44
N ILE A 186 6.92 -2.06 9.20
CA ILE A 186 6.64 -3.22 10.05
C ILE A 186 5.33 -3.85 9.63
N GLY A 187 5.27 -5.18 9.62
CA GLY A 187 4.06 -5.92 9.34
C GLY A 187 4.16 -7.37 9.78
N THR A 188 3.07 -8.12 9.55
CA THR A 188 2.93 -9.53 9.92
C THR A 188 2.49 -10.33 8.69
N PRO A 189 3.35 -10.45 7.65
CA PRO A 189 2.99 -11.09 6.39
C PRO A 189 2.56 -12.54 6.60
N LEU A 190 1.45 -12.92 5.95
CA LEU A 190 0.91 -14.28 5.87
C LEU A 190 0.55 -14.93 7.22
N GLY A 191 0.70 -14.22 8.35
CA GLY A 191 0.40 -14.74 9.68
C GLY A 191 1.33 -15.86 10.20
N GLU A 192 2.21 -16.35 9.33
CA GLU A 192 3.22 -17.38 9.71
C GLU A 192 4.51 -16.71 10.21
N PHE A 193 4.85 -15.55 9.63
CA PHE A 193 6.00 -14.76 10.05
C PHE A 193 5.53 -13.60 10.91
N THR A 194 5.55 -13.78 12.23
CA THR A 194 5.30 -12.69 13.16
C THR A 194 6.43 -11.66 13.01
N ASN A 195 6.03 -10.40 12.71
CA ASN A 195 6.92 -9.24 12.69
C ASN A 195 8.01 -9.27 11.60
N THR A 196 7.61 -9.10 10.36
CA THR A 196 8.55 -8.77 9.29
C THR A 196 8.85 -7.28 9.34
N VAL A 197 10.12 -6.97 9.37
CA VAL A 197 10.63 -5.60 9.38
C VAL A 197 11.48 -5.39 8.13
N THR A 198 11.20 -4.32 7.41
CA THR A 198 12.03 -3.86 6.29
C THR A 198 12.43 -2.40 6.50
N SER A 199 13.58 -2.01 6.00
CA SER A 199 14.05 -0.62 6.09
C SER A 199 14.42 -0.09 4.71
N GLY A 200 14.31 1.20 4.57
CA GLY A 200 14.65 1.93 3.36
C GLY A 200 14.65 3.44 3.61
N ILE A 201 14.37 4.21 2.58
CA ILE A 201 14.29 5.66 2.62
C ILE A 201 12.99 6.17 2.01
N VAL A 202 12.66 7.42 2.28
CA VAL A 202 11.66 8.17 1.51
C VAL A 202 12.25 8.44 0.14
N SER A 203 11.74 7.75 -0.89
CA SER A 203 12.21 7.84 -2.28
C SER A 203 11.43 8.87 -3.11
N GLY A 204 10.20 9.20 -2.69
CA GLY A 204 9.32 10.17 -3.37
C GLY A 204 8.20 10.64 -2.46
N LEU A 205 7.66 11.82 -2.76
CA LEU A 205 6.54 12.43 -2.06
C LEU A 205 5.53 12.97 -3.07
N GLY A 206 4.25 13.05 -2.68
CA GLY A 206 3.20 13.65 -3.50
C GLY A 206 2.88 12.86 -4.78
N ARG A 207 3.12 11.55 -4.81
CA ARG A 207 2.85 10.71 -5.97
C ARG A 207 1.38 10.30 -6.01
N GLY A 208 0.75 10.43 -7.20
CA GLY A 208 -0.53 9.77 -7.48
C GLY A 208 -0.24 8.37 -8.03
N ILE A 209 -0.90 7.35 -7.48
CA ILE A 209 -0.78 5.97 -7.95
C ILE A 209 -2.14 5.35 -8.17
N THR A 210 -2.19 4.39 -9.09
CA THR A 210 -3.31 3.47 -9.21
C THR A 210 -2.87 2.15 -8.57
N ALA A 211 -3.41 1.86 -7.39
CA ALA A 211 -3.15 0.64 -6.65
C ALA A 211 -4.21 -0.41 -6.99
N GLY A 212 -3.78 -1.63 -7.28
CA GLY A 212 -4.65 -2.78 -7.49
C GLY A 212 -4.10 -3.99 -6.79
N SER A 213 -4.96 -4.82 -6.20
CA SER A 213 -4.57 -6.14 -5.71
C SER A 213 -4.66 -7.15 -6.86
N PRO A 214 -3.61 -7.97 -7.10
CA PRO A 214 -3.70 -9.05 -8.06
C PRO A 214 -4.78 -10.10 -7.72
N PHE A 215 -5.26 -10.10 -6.48
CA PHE A 215 -6.23 -11.07 -5.96
C PHE A 215 -7.65 -10.52 -5.83
N GLU A 216 -7.84 -9.21 -6.03
CA GLU A 216 -9.14 -8.56 -5.94
C GLU A 216 -9.35 -7.69 -7.19
N SER A 217 -10.54 -7.72 -7.76
CA SER A 217 -10.97 -6.86 -8.88
C SER A 217 -11.11 -5.39 -8.46
N TYR A 218 -10.22 -4.92 -7.60
CA TYR A 218 -10.27 -3.65 -6.93
C TYR A 218 -9.09 -2.78 -7.36
N VAL A 219 -9.39 -1.65 -7.93
CA VAL A 219 -8.42 -0.64 -8.36
C VAL A 219 -8.75 0.65 -7.62
N GLU A 220 -7.82 1.13 -6.81
CA GLU A 220 -7.96 2.38 -6.07
C GLU A 220 -6.93 3.40 -6.54
N LYS A 221 -7.37 4.61 -6.78
CA LYS A 221 -6.48 5.73 -7.07
C LYS A 221 -6.14 6.40 -5.75
N LEU A 222 -4.87 6.36 -5.39
CA LEU A 222 -4.33 7.01 -4.19
C LEU A 222 -3.50 8.21 -4.62
N ASP A 223 -3.88 9.38 -4.15
CA ASP A 223 -3.14 10.62 -4.40
C ASP A 223 -2.23 10.94 -3.19
N ASN A 224 -1.14 11.65 -3.45
CA ASN A 224 -0.22 12.16 -2.41
C ASN A 224 0.42 11.07 -1.53
N VAL A 225 0.74 9.89 -2.07
CA VAL A 225 1.40 8.83 -1.30
C VAL A 225 2.90 9.09 -1.11
N ILE A 226 3.46 8.49 -0.06
CA ILE A 226 4.89 8.40 0.21
C ILE A 226 5.43 7.21 -0.57
N GLN A 227 6.44 7.43 -1.41
CA GLN A 227 7.18 6.36 -2.06
C GLN A 227 8.40 5.97 -1.21
N THR A 228 8.68 4.67 -1.10
CA THR A 228 9.84 4.12 -0.39
C THR A 228 10.43 2.93 -1.14
N ASP A 229 11.71 2.67 -0.94
CA ASP A 229 12.41 1.46 -1.36
C ASP A 229 12.43 0.36 -0.28
N ALA A 230 11.89 0.66 0.92
CA ALA A 230 11.60 -0.38 1.91
C ALA A 230 10.66 -1.42 1.28
N ALA A 231 11.00 -2.71 1.41
CA ALA A 231 10.22 -3.77 0.79
C ALA A 231 8.80 -3.83 1.39
N ILE A 232 7.80 -3.47 0.58
CA ILE A 232 6.39 -3.65 0.90
C ILE A 232 5.92 -4.91 0.19
N SER A 233 5.25 -5.81 0.90
CA SER A 233 4.81 -7.12 0.40
C SER A 233 3.41 -7.44 0.92
N PRO A 234 2.65 -8.34 0.26
CA PRO A 234 1.38 -8.81 0.82
C PRO A 234 1.57 -9.29 2.26
N GLY A 235 0.74 -8.73 3.16
CA GLY A 235 0.80 -9.01 4.60
C GLY A 235 1.39 -7.89 5.45
N ASN A 236 2.31 -7.03 4.95
CA ASN A 236 2.67 -5.81 5.68
C ASN A 236 1.78 -4.59 5.33
N SER A 237 0.87 -4.75 4.36
CA SER A 237 -0.20 -3.77 4.11
C SER A 237 -1.04 -3.54 5.36
N GLY A 238 -1.32 -2.28 5.67
CA GLY A 238 -1.99 -1.83 6.90
C GLY A 238 -1.06 -1.65 8.10
N GLY A 239 0.18 -2.16 8.04
CA GLY A 239 1.20 -1.92 9.04
C GLY A 239 1.79 -0.50 8.98
N PRO A 240 2.48 -0.06 10.05
CA PRO A 240 3.06 1.28 10.12
C PRO A 240 4.35 1.40 9.29
N LEU A 241 4.55 2.58 8.69
CA LEU A 241 5.83 3.08 8.22
C LEU A 241 6.35 4.08 9.28
N LEU A 242 7.48 3.77 9.90
CA LEU A 242 8.07 4.56 10.99
C LEU A 242 9.26 5.38 10.48
N ASN A 243 9.50 6.52 11.12
CA ASN A 243 10.75 7.27 10.97
C ASN A 243 11.81 6.84 11.99
N SER A 244 13.00 7.44 11.93
CA SER A 244 14.12 7.21 12.86
C SER A 244 13.85 7.63 14.32
N LYS A 245 12.68 8.17 14.63
CA LYS A 245 12.23 8.47 16.00
C LYS A 245 11.16 7.50 16.50
N GLY A 246 10.77 6.51 15.67
CA GLY A 246 9.70 5.57 15.99
C GLY A 246 8.29 6.13 15.81
N LEU A 247 8.13 7.32 15.21
CA LEU A 247 6.82 7.90 14.91
C LEU A 247 6.28 7.34 13.60
N VAL A 248 4.98 7.06 13.55
CA VAL A 248 4.29 6.61 12.33
C VAL A 248 4.17 7.78 11.36
N ILE A 249 4.83 7.70 10.22
CA ILE A 249 4.78 8.71 9.15
C ILE A 249 3.90 8.27 7.98
N GLY A 250 3.51 7.01 7.93
CA GLY A 250 2.62 6.48 6.91
C GLY A 250 2.11 5.09 7.24
N ILE A 251 1.22 4.59 6.39
CA ILE A 251 0.63 3.25 6.44
C ILE A 251 1.02 2.52 5.15
N ASN A 252 1.71 1.40 5.27
CA ASN A 252 2.11 0.58 4.13
C ASN A 252 0.87 0.12 3.36
N THR A 253 0.82 0.30 2.03
CA THR A 253 -0.41 -0.04 1.30
C THR A 253 -0.20 -0.82 0.03
N ALA A 254 0.67 -0.40 -0.87
CA ALA A 254 0.74 -0.96 -2.22
C ALA A 254 2.15 -1.12 -2.73
N ILE A 255 2.28 -1.94 -3.77
CA ILE A 255 3.49 -2.12 -4.58
C ILE A 255 3.18 -1.64 -5.99
N ALA A 256 4.12 -0.96 -6.65
CA ALA A 256 3.98 -0.62 -8.06
C ALA A 256 3.87 -1.88 -8.92
N SER A 257 2.82 -1.98 -9.73
CA SER A 257 2.70 -3.04 -10.74
C SER A 257 3.81 -2.85 -11.77
N GLY A 258 4.77 -3.79 -11.83
CA GLY A 258 5.88 -3.78 -12.80
C GLY A 258 7.17 -3.08 -12.37
N GLY A 259 7.26 -2.55 -11.13
CA GLY A 259 8.48 -2.00 -10.56
C GLY A 259 9.06 -2.91 -9.46
N GLN A 260 10.39 -3.03 -9.40
CA GLN A 260 11.07 -3.67 -8.26
C GLN A 260 11.46 -2.60 -7.23
N ASN A 261 11.31 -2.92 -5.94
CA ASN A 261 11.68 -2.03 -4.83
C ASN A 261 10.98 -0.66 -4.85
N ILE A 262 9.70 -0.64 -5.27
CA ILE A 262 8.87 0.55 -5.24
C ILE A 262 7.65 0.24 -4.37
N GLY A 263 7.71 0.65 -3.11
CA GLY A 263 6.62 0.58 -2.16
C GLY A 263 5.96 1.93 -1.95
N PHE A 264 4.70 1.91 -1.51
CA PHE A 264 3.94 3.12 -1.22
C PHE A 264 3.31 3.05 0.16
N ALA A 265 3.18 4.21 0.79
CA ALA A 265 2.48 4.35 2.06
C ALA A 265 1.57 5.60 2.04
N ILE A 266 0.41 5.47 2.67
CA ILE A 266 -0.53 6.57 2.87
C ILE A 266 0.03 7.47 3.99
N PRO A 267 0.10 8.80 3.81
CA PRO A 267 0.67 9.71 4.80
C PRO A 267 -0.07 9.68 6.15
N SER A 268 0.67 9.79 7.25
CA SER A 268 0.10 9.80 8.60
C SER A 268 -0.87 10.95 8.87
N ASN A 269 -0.72 12.09 8.21
CA ASN A 269 -1.65 13.21 8.37
C ASN A 269 -3.07 12.86 7.88
N VAL A 270 -3.20 11.99 6.85
CA VAL A 270 -4.50 11.46 6.40
C VAL A 270 -5.13 10.59 7.49
N VAL A 271 -4.31 9.78 8.20
CA VAL A 271 -4.77 8.99 9.33
C VAL A 271 -5.20 9.86 10.49
N ALA A 272 -4.42 10.91 10.79
CA ALA A 272 -4.75 11.85 11.88
C ALA A 272 -6.11 12.52 11.63
N GLU A 273 -6.40 12.92 10.40
CA GLU A 273 -7.68 13.48 10.00
C GLU A 273 -8.81 12.44 10.16
N LEU A 274 -8.59 11.20 9.71
CA LEU A 274 -9.53 10.10 9.84
C LEU A 274 -9.89 9.84 11.33
N VAL A 275 -8.88 9.78 12.19
CA VAL A 275 -9.05 9.55 13.63
C VAL A 275 -9.76 10.72 14.32
N LEU A 276 -9.44 11.95 13.93
CA LEU A 276 -10.10 13.15 14.44
C LEU A 276 -11.59 13.13 14.09
N ASN A 277 -11.92 12.84 12.84
CA ASN A 277 -13.31 12.72 12.38
C ASN A 277 -14.06 11.62 13.13
N PHE A 278 -13.42 10.47 13.34
CA PHE A 278 -13.98 9.36 14.12
C PHE A 278 -14.29 9.77 15.57
N LYS A 279 -13.37 10.47 16.23
CA LYS A 279 -13.56 10.91 17.62
C LYS A 279 -14.64 11.96 17.78
N GLN A 280 -14.82 12.83 16.79
CA GLN A 280 -15.82 13.91 16.83
C GLN A 280 -17.24 13.44 16.48
N ARG A 281 -17.37 12.48 15.55
CA ARG A 281 -18.64 12.08 14.93
C ARG A 281 -19.07 10.64 15.24
N GLY A 282 -18.26 9.87 15.95
CA GLY A 282 -18.53 8.46 16.21
C GLY A 282 -18.27 7.58 15.00
N SER A 283 -18.89 6.39 14.98
CA SER A 283 -18.67 5.36 13.98
C SER A 283 -19.30 5.63 12.60
N THR A 284 -19.99 6.74 12.43
CA THR A 284 -20.62 7.12 11.15
C THR A 284 -19.71 8.07 10.39
N PHE A 285 -19.22 7.63 9.25
CA PHE A 285 -18.55 8.49 8.28
C PHE A 285 -19.64 9.23 7.51
N GLU A 286 -20.04 10.35 8.01
CA GLU A 286 -20.86 11.27 7.24
C GLU A 286 -19.93 12.16 6.42
N ARG A 287 -19.63 11.75 5.20
CA ARG A 287 -19.01 12.61 4.19
C ARG A 287 -20.06 13.02 3.15
N PRO A 288 -19.91 14.20 2.57
CA PRO A 288 -20.71 14.55 1.41
C PRO A 288 -20.51 13.50 0.32
N PHE A 289 -21.59 13.00 -0.22
CA PHE A 289 -21.61 11.91 -1.17
C PHE A 289 -22.61 12.22 -2.28
N LEU A 290 -22.20 12.09 -3.53
CA LEU A 290 -23.06 12.29 -4.69
C LEU A 290 -23.64 10.97 -5.23
N GLY A 291 -22.84 9.91 -5.23
CA GLY A 291 -23.28 8.58 -5.66
C GLY A 291 -23.08 8.30 -7.14
N VAL A 292 -22.05 8.85 -7.76
CA VAL A 292 -21.67 8.58 -9.14
C VAL A 292 -20.32 7.88 -9.22
N ARG A 293 -20.19 6.94 -10.16
CA ARG A 293 -18.90 6.48 -10.67
C ARG A 293 -18.62 7.24 -11.95
N TYR A 294 -17.47 7.86 -12.07
CA TYR A 294 -17.16 8.74 -13.20
C TYR A 294 -15.73 8.55 -13.70
N SER A 295 -15.49 8.99 -14.94
CA SER A 295 -14.17 9.18 -15.50
C SER A 295 -13.96 10.66 -15.80
N LEU A 296 -12.80 11.21 -15.48
CA LEU A 296 -12.52 12.61 -15.80
C LEU A 296 -12.20 12.75 -17.30
N ILE A 297 -12.84 13.72 -17.92
CA ILE A 297 -12.53 14.18 -19.27
C ILE A 297 -11.62 15.38 -19.12
N ASP A 298 -10.35 15.22 -19.51
CA ASP A 298 -9.36 16.29 -19.52
C ASP A 298 -9.62 17.28 -20.66
N GLN A 299 -8.88 18.38 -20.68
CA GLN A 299 -9.06 19.44 -21.65
C GLN A 299 -8.69 18.99 -23.08
N GLU A 300 -7.70 18.11 -23.22
CA GLU A 300 -7.24 17.60 -24.53
C GLU A 300 -8.27 16.65 -25.14
N THR A 301 -8.76 15.70 -24.35
CA THR A 301 -9.85 14.78 -24.71
C THR A 301 -11.13 15.52 -25.07
N ALA A 302 -11.48 16.55 -24.27
CA ALA A 302 -12.65 17.38 -24.51
C ALA A 302 -12.59 18.08 -25.88
N LYS A 303 -11.46 18.70 -26.19
CA LYS A 303 -11.22 19.37 -27.48
C LYS A 303 -11.22 18.40 -28.65
N SER A 304 -10.54 17.27 -28.53
CA SER A 304 -10.40 16.27 -29.59
C SER A 304 -11.71 15.63 -29.99
N ASN A 305 -12.64 15.47 -29.02
CA ASN A 305 -13.92 14.82 -29.24
C ASN A 305 -15.11 15.82 -29.33
N ASN A 306 -14.84 17.13 -29.30
CA ASN A 306 -15.87 18.19 -29.31
C ASN A 306 -16.94 18.02 -28.21
N ILE A 307 -16.49 17.63 -27.01
CA ILE A 307 -17.35 17.48 -25.81
C ILE A 307 -16.87 18.44 -24.71
N LYS A 308 -17.60 18.55 -23.62
CA LYS A 308 -17.22 19.41 -22.49
C LYS A 308 -16.25 18.67 -21.57
N GLN A 309 -15.26 19.41 -21.03
CA GLN A 309 -14.44 18.94 -19.91
C GLN A 309 -15.33 18.76 -18.68
N GLY A 310 -15.08 17.68 -17.91
CA GLY A 310 -15.87 17.39 -16.72
C GLY A 310 -15.76 15.93 -16.27
N ALA A 311 -16.71 15.52 -15.44
CA ALA A 311 -16.83 14.16 -14.95
C ALA A 311 -17.89 13.40 -15.76
N TYR A 312 -17.48 12.47 -16.62
CA TYR A 312 -18.35 11.58 -17.38
C TYR A 312 -18.88 10.47 -16.48
N VAL A 313 -20.19 10.40 -16.31
CA VAL A 313 -20.86 9.44 -15.43
C VAL A 313 -20.88 8.05 -16.07
N VAL A 314 -20.12 7.14 -15.50
CA VAL A 314 -20.03 5.74 -15.97
C VAL A 314 -21.15 4.89 -15.34
N ASN A 315 -21.47 5.14 -14.07
CA ASN A 315 -22.51 4.42 -13.34
C ASN A 315 -23.05 5.27 -12.18
N ILE A 316 -24.26 4.97 -11.72
CA ILE A 316 -24.93 5.61 -10.60
C ILE A 316 -25.23 4.57 -9.54
N ILE A 317 -25.06 4.95 -8.29
CA ILE A 317 -25.41 4.11 -7.15
C ILE A 317 -26.90 4.32 -6.85
N ALA A 318 -27.66 3.24 -6.83
CA ALA A 318 -29.11 3.30 -6.54
C ALA A 318 -29.37 3.94 -5.17
N ASP A 319 -30.46 4.67 -5.08
CA ASP A 319 -30.91 5.43 -3.90
C ASP A 319 -29.93 6.51 -3.43
N SER A 320 -28.95 6.87 -4.26
CA SER A 320 -27.99 7.95 -3.97
C SER A 320 -28.58 9.34 -4.28
N PRO A 321 -27.94 10.43 -3.76
CA PRO A 321 -28.33 11.79 -4.14
C PRO A 321 -28.35 12.04 -5.65
N ALA A 322 -27.41 11.45 -6.40
CA ALA A 322 -27.36 11.54 -7.86
C ALA A 322 -28.55 10.87 -8.53
N ASP A 323 -28.91 9.66 -8.06
CA ASP A 323 -30.07 8.91 -8.55
C ASP A 323 -31.39 9.67 -8.28
N ILE A 324 -31.53 10.11 -7.04
CA ILE A 324 -32.71 10.93 -6.62
C ILE A 324 -32.80 12.25 -7.42
N ALA A 325 -31.67 12.87 -7.77
CA ALA A 325 -31.58 14.07 -8.57
C ALA A 325 -31.84 13.85 -10.07
N GLY A 326 -31.91 12.57 -10.52
CA GLY A 326 -32.18 12.23 -11.92
C GLY A 326 -30.92 12.29 -12.82
N ILE A 327 -29.72 12.26 -12.26
CA ILE A 327 -28.49 12.09 -13.03
C ILE A 327 -28.51 10.69 -13.65
N VAL A 328 -28.16 10.57 -14.94
CA VAL A 328 -28.14 9.30 -15.65
C VAL A 328 -26.74 8.95 -16.15
N LYS A 329 -26.54 7.68 -16.47
CA LYS A 329 -25.32 7.22 -17.13
C LYS A 329 -25.13 8.00 -18.44
N GLU A 330 -23.87 8.32 -18.75
CA GLU A 330 -23.43 9.09 -19.92
C GLU A 330 -23.60 10.62 -19.78
N ASP A 331 -24.14 11.11 -18.66
CA ASP A 331 -24.09 12.53 -18.35
C ASP A 331 -22.66 13.02 -18.14
N ILE A 332 -22.40 14.29 -18.44
CA ILE A 332 -21.15 14.97 -18.10
C ILE A 332 -21.43 16.06 -17.08
N ILE A 333 -20.98 15.87 -15.85
CA ILE A 333 -21.05 16.90 -14.82
C ILE A 333 -19.90 17.88 -15.08
N ILE A 334 -20.24 19.11 -15.43
CA ILE A 334 -19.27 20.14 -15.84
C ILE A 334 -18.92 21.13 -14.75
N SER A 335 -19.79 21.28 -13.75
CA SER A 335 -19.58 22.19 -12.60
C SER A 335 -20.50 21.84 -11.45
N ILE A 336 -20.10 22.22 -10.23
CA ILE A 336 -20.91 22.19 -9.01
C ILE A 336 -20.79 23.55 -8.34
N ASP A 337 -21.93 24.20 -8.03
CA ASP A 337 -22.01 25.53 -7.43
C ASP A 337 -21.11 26.56 -8.16
N GLY A 338 -21.06 26.48 -9.49
CA GLY A 338 -20.28 27.37 -10.34
C GLY A 338 -18.79 27.05 -10.41
N GLN A 339 -18.28 26.12 -9.60
CA GLN A 339 -16.91 25.63 -9.69
C GLN A 339 -16.82 24.59 -10.80
N LYS A 340 -16.01 24.87 -11.83
CA LYS A 340 -15.81 23.96 -12.97
C LYS A 340 -15.04 22.72 -12.54
N ILE A 341 -15.45 21.58 -13.09
CA ILE A 341 -14.74 20.32 -12.91
C ILE A 341 -13.57 20.25 -13.90
N SER A 342 -12.38 19.93 -13.37
CA SER A 342 -11.14 19.75 -14.13
C SER A 342 -10.41 18.49 -13.68
N ASP A 343 -9.35 18.14 -14.37
CA ASP A 343 -8.41 17.08 -14.05
C ASP A 343 -7.30 17.51 -13.07
N GLU A 344 -7.23 18.81 -12.76
CA GLU A 344 -6.31 19.36 -11.76
C GLU A 344 -6.82 19.12 -10.33
N ASN A 345 -5.90 18.87 -9.41
CA ASN A 345 -6.11 18.37 -8.03
C ASN A 345 -7.37 18.93 -7.32
N GLU A 346 -7.49 20.25 -7.17
CA GLU A 346 -8.62 20.85 -6.44
C GLU A 346 -9.90 20.91 -7.26
N GLY A 347 -9.81 20.79 -8.59
CA GLY A 347 -10.93 20.87 -9.52
C GLY A 347 -11.62 19.53 -9.80
N THR A 348 -11.16 18.43 -9.23
CA THR A 348 -11.81 17.13 -9.45
C THR A 348 -13.16 17.05 -8.77
N LEU A 349 -14.11 16.33 -9.37
CA LEU A 349 -15.46 16.15 -8.79
C LEU A 349 -15.38 15.65 -7.34
N ALA A 350 -14.50 14.70 -7.05
CA ALA A 350 -14.32 14.16 -5.70
C ALA A 350 -13.93 15.25 -4.70
N ASN A 351 -12.94 16.08 -5.03
CA ASN A 351 -12.45 17.13 -4.14
C ASN A 351 -13.47 18.24 -3.94
N ILE A 352 -14.22 18.61 -4.99
CA ILE A 352 -15.31 19.58 -4.87
C ILE A 352 -16.39 19.06 -3.93
N ILE A 353 -16.80 17.79 -4.05
CA ILE A 353 -17.81 17.17 -3.19
C ILE A 353 -17.31 17.09 -1.74
N LEU A 354 -16.06 16.73 -1.50
CA LEU A 354 -15.49 16.64 -0.15
C LEU A 354 -15.57 17.95 0.64
N ASN A 355 -15.49 19.07 -0.06
CA ASN A 355 -15.56 20.41 0.54
C ASN A 355 -17.00 20.89 0.77
N LYS A 356 -18.04 20.10 0.43
CA LYS A 356 -19.44 20.44 0.65
C LYS A 356 -19.92 20.00 2.03
N LYS A 357 -21.08 20.52 2.44
CA LYS A 357 -21.77 20.07 3.66
C LYS A 357 -22.75 18.95 3.31
N ILE A 358 -22.91 17.99 4.23
CA ILE A 358 -23.93 16.97 4.10
C ILE A 358 -25.31 17.62 4.06
N GLY A 359 -26.16 17.19 3.12
CA GLY A 359 -27.45 17.76 2.88
C GLY A 359 -27.46 19.10 2.12
N GLN A 360 -26.29 19.59 1.68
CA GLN A 360 -26.23 20.76 0.77
C GLN A 360 -26.82 20.36 -0.58
N LYS A 361 -27.73 21.24 -1.06
CA LYS A 361 -28.37 21.07 -2.36
C LYS A 361 -27.63 21.89 -3.40
#